data_08c1386333a3cf8bbe05a3f00d692be5
#
_entry.id   08c1386333a3cf8bbe05a3f00d692be5
#
_cell.length_a   1.000
_cell.length_b   1.000
_cell.length_c   1.000
_cell.angle_alpha   90.00
_cell.angle_beta   90.00
_cell.angle_gamma   90.00
#
_symmetry.space_group_name_H-M   'P 1'
#
loop_
_entity.id
_entity.type
_entity.pdbx_description
1 polymer ?
#
loop_
_entity_poly.entity_id
_entity_poly.type
_entity_poly.pdbx_seq_one_letter_code
_entity_poly.pdbx_strand_id
1 'polypeptide(L)'
;MKKRQMTIPTLIGVILAIAGLATGLWVLRSPIRGLVRATIEETPQNLKVTNITDNSLVISWTTQKATSGYVQYGEAGKGPDLVVSDDRDQEKGSIGNYFTHLVTMVGLKGSTKYEFRLGSGKAKYDNQGKPYEISTGVVLRNPPAADVAYGQATTAAGEPAE
;
A
#
# COMPACT_ATOMS: atom_id res chain seq x y z
N MET A 1 -17.23 51.22 -49.77
CA MET A 1 -17.07 50.25 -48.65
C MET A 1 -17.07 48.84 -49.25
N LYS A 2 -15.90 48.18 -49.25
CA LYS A 2 -15.71 46.85 -49.85
C LYS A 2 -16.15 45.79 -48.83
N LYS A 3 -17.33 45.15 -49.02
CA LYS A 3 -17.80 44.02 -48.22
C LYS A 3 -16.79 42.89 -48.31
N ARG A 4 -16.09 42.57 -47.25
CA ARG A 4 -15.20 41.41 -47.12
C ARG A 4 -16.11 40.18 -47.06
N GLN A 5 -16.21 39.44 -48.16
CA GLN A 5 -16.87 38.17 -48.17
C GLN A 5 -16.01 37.17 -47.38
N MET A 6 -16.52 36.72 -46.26
CA MET A 6 -15.89 35.59 -45.56
C MET A 6 -16.06 34.34 -46.40
N THR A 7 -14.96 33.81 -46.89
CA THR A 7 -14.94 32.60 -47.67
C THR A 7 -15.32 31.38 -46.82
N ILE A 8 -16.08 30.47 -47.38
CA ILE A 8 -16.56 29.22 -46.76
C ILE A 8 -15.45 28.48 -45.99
N PRO A 9 -14.16 28.42 -46.45
CA PRO A 9 -13.06 27.81 -45.67
C PRO A 9 -12.82 28.43 -44.31
N THR A 10 -13.00 29.75 -44.17
CA THR A 10 -12.80 30.46 -42.87
C THR A 10 -13.89 30.12 -41.86
N LEU A 11 -15.12 29.95 -42.34
CA LEU A 11 -16.26 29.60 -41.51
C LEU A 11 -16.17 28.17 -40.99
N ILE A 12 -15.72 27.23 -41.81
CA ILE A 12 -15.43 25.84 -41.42
C ILE A 12 -14.29 25.79 -40.38
N GLY A 13 -13.23 26.56 -40.59
CA GLY A 13 -12.11 26.63 -39.63
C GLY A 13 -12.54 27.15 -38.26
N VAL A 14 -13.41 28.19 -38.19
CA VAL A 14 -13.96 28.70 -36.95
C VAL A 14 -14.86 27.67 -36.25
N ILE A 15 -15.71 26.95 -37.00
CA ILE A 15 -16.57 25.88 -36.44
C ILE A 15 -15.73 24.76 -35.86
N LEU A 16 -14.68 24.31 -36.53
CA LEU A 16 -13.76 23.28 -36.03
C LEU A 16 -12.99 23.72 -34.79
N ALA A 17 -12.57 24.98 -34.73
CA ALA A 17 -11.91 25.53 -33.57
C ALA A 17 -12.83 25.58 -32.34
N ILE A 18 -14.09 26.00 -32.51
CA ILE A 18 -15.11 26.04 -31.45
C ILE A 18 -15.45 24.60 -31.00
N ALA A 19 -15.61 23.67 -31.93
CA ALA A 19 -15.88 22.28 -31.63
C ALA A 19 -14.70 21.64 -30.83
N GLY A 20 -13.48 21.93 -31.26
CA GLY A 20 -12.27 21.46 -30.54
C GLY A 20 -12.15 22.03 -29.12
N LEU A 21 -12.44 23.32 -28.94
CA LEU A 21 -12.48 23.95 -27.61
C LEU A 21 -13.61 23.38 -26.75
N ALA A 22 -14.80 23.16 -27.31
CA ALA A 22 -15.94 22.62 -26.56
C ALA A 22 -15.68 21.16 -26.14
N THR A 23 -15.10 20.32 -27.01
CA THR A 23 -14.74 18.95 -26.67
C THR A 23 -13.58 18.91 -25.66
N GLY A 24 -12.58 19.77 -25.78
CA GLY A 24 -11.50 19.90 -24.80
C GLY A 24 -11.99 20.31 -23.40
N LEU A 25 -12.88 21.31 -23.33
CA LEU A 25 -13.54 21.72 -22.08
C LEU A 25 -14.46 20.66 -21.49
N TRP A 26 -15.13 19.88 -22.35
CA TRP A 26 -15.98 18.77 -21.90
C TRP A 26 -15.13 17.64 -21.31
N VAL A 27 -14.01 17.28 -21.94
CA VAL A 27 -13.05 16.29 -21.43
C VAL A 27 -12.44 16.75 -20.08
N LEU A 28 -12.10 18.02 -19.95
CA LEU A 28 -11.57 18.59 -18.69
C LEU A 28 -12.65 18.68 -17.58
N ARG A 29 -13.92 18.85 -17.93
CA ARG A 29 -15.04 18.84 -16.99
C ARG A 29 -15.60 17.46 -16.72
N SER A 30 -15.33 16.48 -17.56
CA SER A 30 -15.68 15.09 -17.28
C SER A 30 -14.84 14.67 -16.07
N PRO A 31 -15.46 14.40 -14.91
CA PRO A 31 -14.68 13.82 -13.82
C PRO A 31 -14.08 12.55 -14.38
N ILE A 32 -12.75 12.45 -14.33
CA ILE A 32 -11.99 11.26 -14.71
C ILE A 32 -12.35 10.18 -13.70
N ARG A 33 -13.58 9.68 -13.78
CA ARG A 33 -14.16 8.68 -12.87
C ARG A 33 -13.57 7.28 -13.06
N GLY A 34 -12.63 7.13 -13.95
CA GLY A 34 -11.99 5.85 -14.29
C GLY A 34 -10.54 5.69 -13.85
N LEU A 35 -9.87 6.74 -13.39
CA LEU A 35 -8.50 6.67 -12.94
C LEU A 35 -8.48 6.67 -11.40
N VAL A 36 -8.38 5.45 -10.85
CA VAL A 36 -8.03 5.20 -9.45
C VAL A 36 -9.01 5.80 -8.44
N ARG A 37 -10.26 5.35 -8.43
CA ARG A 37 -10.98 5.29 -7.18
C ARG A 37 -10.38 4.13 -6.38
N ALA A 38 -9.33 4.42 -5.60
CA ALA A 38 -9.18 3.78 -4.32
C ALA A 38 -10.54 3.97 -3.63
N THR A 39 -11.38 2.95 -3.65
CA THR A 39 -12.69 3.02 -2.99
C THR A 39 -12.36 3.22 -1.53
N ILE A 40 -13.01 4.16 -0.85
CA ILE A 40 -12.81 4.41 0.60
C ILE A 40 -12.83 3.08 1.37
N GLU A 41 -13.64 2.13 0.91
CA GLU A 41 -13.78 0.77 1.44
C GLU A 41 -12.54 -0.12 1.28
N GLU A 42 -11.69 0.14 0.27
CA GLU A 42 -10.44 -0.60 0.01
C GLU A 42 -9.22 0.08 0.64
N THR A 43 -9.41 1.26 1.22
CA THR A 43 -8.34 2.01 1.88
C THR A 43 -7.87 1.28 3.14
N PRO A 44 -6.55 0.99 3.26
CA PRO A 44 -5.99 0.40 4.46
C PRO A 44 -6.25 1.24 5.71
N GLN A 45 -6.72 0.59 6.75
CA GLN A 45 -6.96 1.15 8.07
C GLN A 45 -6.21 0.35 9.13
N ASN A 46 -5.96 0.94 10.30
CA ASN A 46 -5.33 0.26 11.43
C ASN A 46 -3.99 -0.38 11.07
N LEU A 47 -3.18 0.29 10.25
CA LEU A 47 -1.83 -0.18 9.92
C LEU A 47 -1.01 -0.37 11.19
N LYS A 48 -0.45 -1.57 11.34
CA LYS A 48 0.47 -1.93 12.43
C LYS A 48 1.70 -2.61 11.88
N VAL A 49 2.85 -2.30 12.44
CA VAL A 49 4.10 -3.02 12.24
C VAL A 49 4.50 -3.65 13.56
N THR A 50 4.67 -4.97 13.56
CA THR A 50 4.91 -5.76 14.78
C THR A 50 6.02 -6.79 14.53
N ASN A 51 6.44 -7.50 15.58
CA ASN A 51 7.42 -8.58 15.50
C ASN A 51 8.71 -8.16 14.75
N ILE A 52 9.18 -6.96 15.04
CA ILE A 52 10.38 -6.42 14.42
C ILE A 52 11.60 -7.12 15.02
N THR A 53 12.32 -7.85 14.19
CA THR A 53 13.62 -8.46 14.52
C THR A 53 14.73 -7.84 13.68
N ASP A 54 15.92 -8.38 13.74
CA ASP A 54 17.05 -7.99 12.89
C ASP A 54 16.89 -8.44 11.42
N ASN A 55 16.04 -9.43 11.14
CA ASN A 55 15.90 -9.99 9.80
C ASN A 55 14.45 -10.18 9.35
N SER A 56 13.47 -9.79 10.15
CA SER A 56 12.05 -9.92 9.81
C SER A 56 11.18 -8.86 10.50
N LEU A 57 9.99 -8.65 9.96
CA LEU A 57 8.91 -7.88 10.58
C LEU A 57 7.56 -8.31 9.99
N VAL A 58 6.49 -7.96 10.67
CA VAL A 58 5.12 -8.25 10.24
C VAL A 58 4.36 -6.93 10.07
N ILE A 59 3.70 -6.78 8.93
CA ILE A 59 2.82 -5.67 8.63
C ILE A 59 1.39 -6.17 8.57
N SER A 60 0.47 -5.52 9.27
CA SER A 60 -0.95 -5.84 9.23
C SER A 60 -1.82 -4.59 9.07
N TRP A 61 -2.94 -4.75 8.38
CA TRP A 61 -3.96 -3.70 8.21
C TRP A 61 -5.33 -4.31 7.97
N THR A 62 -6.35 -3.48 8.03
CA THR A 62 -7.74 -3.86 7.73
C THR A 62 -8.30 -3.02 6.60
N THR A 63 -9.33 -3.53 5.92
CA THR A 63 -10.13 -2.83 4.91
C THR A 63 -11.62 -3.05 5.18
N GLN A 64 -12.47 -2.11 4.76
CA GLN A 64 -13.92 -2.26 4.91
C GLN A 64 -14.54 -3.20 3.87
N LYS A 65 -13.82 -3.48 2.79
CA LYS A 65 -14.19 -4.42 1.73
C LYS A 65 -13.10 -5.46 1.58
N ALA A 66 -13.48 -6.70 1.33
CA ALA A 66 -12.50 -7.75 1.04
C ALA A 66 -11.71 -7.43 -0.24
N THR A 67 -10.38 -7.35 -0.12
CA THR A 67 -9.46 -7.02 -1.22
C THR A 67 -8.27 -7.97 -1.22
N SER A 68 -7.51 -7.98 -2.31
CA SER A 68 -6.16 -8.55 -2.30
C SER A 68 -5.20 -7.61 -1.55
N GLY A 69 -4.22 -8.17 -0.85
CA GLY A 69 -3.24 -7.40 -0.07
C GLY A 69 -1.79 -7.80 -0.37
N TYR A 70 -0.91 -6.81 -0.44
CA TYR A 70 0.52 -7.03 -0.57
C TYR A 70 1.31 -5.83 -0.03
N VAL A 71 2.58 -6.03 0.24
CA VAL A 71 3.52 -4.97 0.61
C VAL A 71 4.58 -4.86 -0.48
N GLN A 72 4.80 -3.65 -0.97
CA GLN A 72 5.92 -3.31 -1.83
C GLN A 72 6.97 -2.59 -1.00
N TYR A 73 8.21 -3.07 -0.97
CA TYR A 73 9.23 -2.58 -0.06
C TYR A 73 10.63 -2.56 -0.68
N GLY A 74 11.55 -1.85 -0.04
CA GLY A 74 12.96 -1.80 -0.39
C GLY A 74 13.78 -1.07 0.67
N GLU A 75 15.10 -1.15 0.58
CA GLU A 75 15.97 -0.35 1.45
C GLU A 75 15.74 1.15 1.18
N ALA A 76 15.72 1.96 2.23
CA ALA A 76 15.49 3.40 2.11
C ALA A 76 16.47 4.06 1.13
N GLY A 77 15.92 4.88 0.24
CA GLY A 77 16.69 5.57 -0.80
C GLY A 77 16.99 4.75 -2.06
N LYS A 78 16.64 3.45 -2.10
CA LYS A 78 16.76 2.62 -3.32
C LYS A 78 15.43 2.42 -4.03
N GLY A 79 14.33 2.78 -3.37
CA GLY A 79 12.97 2.56 -3.84
C GLY A 79 12.41 1.19 -3.47
N PRO A 80 11.08 1.06 -3.38
CA PRO A 80 10.41 -0.19 -3.04
C PRO A 80 10.25 -1.09 -4.28
N ASP A 81 11.24 -1.92 -4.58
CA ASP A 81 11.26 -2.77 -5.77
C ASP A 81 10.81 -4.21 -5.51
N LEU A 82 10.81 -4.65 -4.24
CA LEU A 82 10.41 -5.99 -3.84
C LEU A 82 8.92 -6.02 -3.47
N VAL A 83 8.27 -7.14 -3.74
CA VAL A 83 6.85 -7.35 -3.41
C VAL A 83 6.69 -8.63 -2.63
N VAL A 84 5.90 -8.57 -1.54
CA VAL A 84 5.49 -9.73 -0.76
C VAL A 84 3.97 -9.69 -0.56
N SER A 85 3.31 -10.80 -0.84
CA SER A 85 1.86 -10.96 -0.76
C SER A 85 1.41 -11.27 0.68
N ASP A 86 0.11 -11.21 0.93
CA ASP A 86 -0.52 -11.73 2.16
C ASP A 86 -0.06 -13.17 2.45
N ASP A 87 0.23 -13.48 3.70
CA ASP A 87 0.79 -14.78 4.11
C ASP A 87 -0.08 -15.95 3.64
N ARG A 88 -1.41 -15.80 3.66
CA ARG A 88 -2.35 -16.81 3.15
C ARG A 88 -2.25 -17.03 1.65
N ASP A 89 -1.91 -15.99 0.89
CA ASP A 89 -1.72 -16.09 -0.56
C ASP A 89 -0.42 -16.82 -0.89
N GLN A 90 0.62 -16.62 -0.07
CA GLN A 90 1.88 -17.35 -0.20
C GLN A 90 1.69 -18.85 0.09
N GLU A 91 0.93 -19.20 1.12
CA GLU A 91 0.62 -20.59 1.47
C GLU A 91 -0.22 -21.28 0.40
N LYS A 92 -1.22 -20.59 -0.15
CA LYS A 92 -2.14 -21.15 -1.16
C LYS A 92 -1.58 -21.14 -2.58
N GLY A 93 -0.57 -20.33 -2.85
CA GLY A 93 -0.06 -20.09 -4.19
C GLY A 93 -1.04 -19.35 -5.11
N SER A 94 -2.04 -18.66 -4.54
CA SER A 94 -3.06 -17.91 -5.28
C SER A 94 -3.55 -16.71 -4.50
N ILE A 95 -3.86 -15.62 -5.21
CA ILE A 95 -4.32 -14.36 -4.61
C ILE A 95 -5.78 -14.49 -4.18
N GLY A 96 -6.04 -14.21 -2.90
CA GLY A 96 -7.37 -14.13 -2.31
C GLY A 96 -7.80 -12.70 -1.99
N ASN A 97 -9.05 -12.57 -1.52
CA ASN A 97 -9.58 -11.30 -1.02
C ASN A 97 -9.94 -11.43 0.46
N TYR A 98 -9.45 -10.49 1.27
CA TYR A 98 -9.58 -10.52 2.73
C TYR A 98 -9.90 -9.13 3.27
N PHE A 99 -10.52 -9.07 4.45
CA PHE A 99 -10.78 -7.84 5.21
C PHE A 99 -9.60 -7.46 6.11
N THR A 100 -8.85 -8.45 6.57
CA THR A 100 -7.66 -8.27 7.39
C THR A 100 -6.48 -8.85 6.63
N HIS A 101 -5.40 -8.11 6.55
CA HIS A 101 -4.18 -8.49 5.86
C HIS A 101 -3.06 -8.68 6.85
N LEU A 102 -2.24 -9.69 6.61
CA LEU A 102 -1.04 -10.00 7.36
C LEU A 102 0.06 -10.35 6.36
N VAL A 103 1.17 -9.64 6.45
CA VAL A 103 2.33 -9.83 5.56
C VAL A 103 3.58 -9.95 6.40
N THR A 104 4.19 -11.11 6.38
CA THR A 104 5.45 -11.38 7.05
C THR A 104 6.61 -11.17 6.07
N MET A 105 7.44 -10.19 6.37
CA MET A 105 8.65 -9.91 5.60
C MET A 105 9.83 -10.58 6.29
N VAL A 106 10.57 -11.41 5.56
CA VAL A 106 11.74 -12.15 6.05
C VAL A 106 12.96 -11.88 5.18
N GLY A 107 14.15 -12.23 5.68
CA GLY A 107 15.41 -12.06 4.95
C GLY A 107 15.84 -10.59 4.85
N LEU A 108 15.37 -9.76 5.75
CA LEU A 108 15.77 -8.37 5.85
C LEU A 108 17.17 -8.25 6.43
N LYS A 109 17.85 -7.14 6.17
CA LYS A 109 19.14 -6.81 6.77
C LYS A 109 18.91 -6.12 8.11
N GLY A 110 19.69 -6.48 9.12
CA GLY A 110 19.63 -5.88 10.43
C GLY A 110 20.17 -4.44 10.45
N SER A 111 19.69 -3.65 11.40
CA SER A 111 20.05 -2.23 11.55
C SER A 111 19.84 -1.43 10.28
N THR A 112 18.85 -1.80 9.46
CA THR A 112 18.62 -1.22 8.14
C THR A 112 17.25 -0.56 8.08
N LYS A 113 17.20 0.63 7.48
CA LYS A 113 15.96 1.36 7.23
C LYS A 113 15.33 0.88 5.93
N TYR A 114 14.07 0.54 5.97
CA TYR A 114 13.25 0.14 4.83
C TYR A 114 12.13 1.14 4.58
N GLU A 115 11.79 1.29 3.32
CA GLU A 115 10.61 2.01 2.85
C GLU A 115 9.59 1.01 2.31
N PHE A 116 8.29 1.26 2.57
CA PHE A 116 7.26 0.38 2.05
C PHE A 116 5.97 1.12 1.68
N ARG A 117 5.19 0.49 0.80
CA ARG A 117 3.83 0.88 0.43
C ARG A 117 2.91 -0.32 0.54
N LEU A 118 1.64 -0.06 0.86
CA LEU A 118 0.62 -1.10 0.91
C LEU A 118 -0.08 -1.19 -0.43
N GLY A 119 -0.28 -2.39 -0.93
CA GLY A 119 -1.20 -2.69 -2.01
C GLY A 119 -2.52 -3.19 -1.45
N SER A 120 -3.64 -2.61 -1.90
CA SER A 120 -4.98 -3.07 -1.56
C SER A 120 -5.86 -3.00 -2.81
N GLY A 121 -6.33 -4.13 -3.26
CA GLY A 121 -7.00 -4.23 -4.55
C GLY A 121 -6.08 -3.77 -5.69
N LYS A 122 -6.54 -2.78 -6.46
CA LYS A 122 -5.77 -2.22 -7.58
C LYS A 122 -4.97 -0.97 -7.23
N ALA A 123 -5.08 -0.49 -6.00
CA ALA A 123 -4.47 0.75 -5.56
C ALA A 123 -3.24 0.51 -4.66
N LYS A 124 -2.34 1.49 -4.65
CA LYS A 124 -1.20 1.56 -3.75
C LYS A 124 -1.43 2.71 -2.77
N TYR A 125 -1.08 2.47 -1.53
CA TYR A 125 -1.26 3.40 -0.43
C TYR A 125 0.08 3.68 0.25
N ASP A 126 0.27 4.93 0.58
CA ASP A 126 1.47 5.42 1.24
C ASP A 126 1.10 6.48 2.30
N ASN A 127 2.10 7.08 2.92
CA ASN A 127 1.92 8.13 3.90
C ASN A 127 1.94 9.50 3.20
N GLN A 128 0.79 9.94 2.68
CA GLN A 128 0.62 11.28 2.05
C GLN A 128 1.60 11.55 0.89
N GLY A 129 1.78 10.56 0.01
CA GLY A 129 2.68 10.66 -1.14
C GLY A 129 4.11 10.23 -0.88
N LYS A 130 4.44 9.81 0.35
CA LYS A 130 5.75 9.25 0.74
C LYS A 130 5.59 7.81 1.19
N PRO A 131 6.56 6.93 0.94
CA PRO A 131 6.54 5.60 1.52
C PRO A 131 6.49 5.66 3.05
N TYR A 132 5.92 4.63 3.68
CA TYR A 132 6.13 4.39 5.11
C TYR A 132 7.58 3.97 5.35
N GLU A 133 8.12 4.28 6.52
CA GLU A 133 9.48 3.95 6.89
C GLU A 133 9.51 3.11 8.16
N ILE A 134 10.41 2.13 8.21
CA ILE A 134 10.63 1.27 9.37
C ILE A 134 12.10 0.84 9.42
N SER A 135 12.64 0.62 10.60
CA SER A 135 13.98 0.07 10.76
C SER A 135 13.90 -1.31 11.41
N THR A 136 14.71 -2.23 10.91
CA THR A 136 14.93 -3.54 11.54
C THR A 136 15.73 -3.40 12.82
N GLY A 137 15.64 -4.40 13.69
CA GLY A 137 16.42 -4.49 14.90
C GLY A 137 17.92 -4.59 14.65
N VAL A 138 18.68 -4.44 15.72
CA VAL A 138 20.14 -4.60 15.68
C VAL A 138 20.51 -6.08 15.63
N VAL A 139 21.55 -6.40 14.90
CA VAL A 139 22.13 -7.76 14.91
C VAL A 139 22.89 -7.93 16.22
N LEU A 140 22.47 -8.89 17.03
CA LEU A 140 23.17 -9.25 18.27
C LEU A 140 24.38 -10.12 17.91
N ARG A 141 25.58 -9.56 18.05
CA ARG A 141 26.84 -10.32 17.79
C ARG A 141 27.08 -11.40 18.85
N ASN A 142 26.68 -11.14 20.09
CA ASN A 142 26.74 -12.08 21.19
C ASN A 142 25.35 -12.16 21.83
N PRO A 143 24.47 -13.03 21.33
CA PRO A 143 23.19 -13.22 21.99
C PRO A 143 23.43 -13.71 23.42
N PRO A 144 22.62 -13.27 24.40
CA PRO A 144 22.72 -13.81 25.75
C PRO A 144 22.56 -15.32 25.72
N ALA A 145 23.20 -16.01 26.64
CA ALA A 145 23.02 -17.46 26.78
C ALA A 145 21.52 -17.75 26.96
N ALA A 146 21.06 -18.82 26.30
CA ALA A 146 19.71 -19.28 26.50
C ALA A 146 19.46 -19.57 27.98
N ASP A 147 18.43 -18.97 28.55
CA ASP A 147 17.99 -19.21 29.90
C ASP A 147 16.61 -19.89 29.87
N VAL A 148 16.33 -20.70 30.90
CA VAL A 148 15.04 -21.37 31.02
C VAL A 148 14.12 -20.51 31.87
N ALA A 149 13.08 -19.95 31.25
CA ALA A 149 12.00 -19.34 32.00
C ALA A 149 11.09 -20.46 32.56
N TYR A 150 10.97 -20.52 33.87
CA TYR A 150 10.02 -21.41 34.51
C TYR A 150 9.09 -20.59 35.42
N GLY A 151 7.88 -21.10 35.59
CA GLY A 151 6.87 -20.49 36.44
C GLY A 151 5.79 -21.49 36.77
N GLN A 152 5.08 -21.27 37.85
CA GLN A 152 3.92 -22.06 38.22
C GLN A 152 2.66 -21.28 37.83
N ALA A 153 1.77 -21.93 37.09
CA ALA A 153 0.44 -21.38 36.87
C ALA A 153 -0.37 -21.53 38.17
N THR A 154 -0.91 -20.43 38.66
CA THR A 154 -1.77 -20.42 39.86
C THR A 154 -3.15 -19.86 39.49
N THR A 155 -4.15 -20.33 40.25
CA THR A 155 -5.51 -19.73 40.22
C THR A 155 -5.49 -18.33 40.84
N ALA A 156 -6.58 -17.58 40.70
CA ALA A 156 -6.73 -16.29 41.37
C ALA A 156 -6.62 -16.35 42.92
N ALA A 157 -6.81 -17.54 43.51
CA ALA A 157 -6.63 -17.77 44.95
C ALA A 157 -5.17 -18.15 45.32
N GLY A 158 -4.25 -18.23 44.35
CA GLY A 158 -2.86 -18.59 44.58
C GLY A 158 -2.56 -20.09 44.66
N GLU A 159 -3.56 -20.92 44.39
CA GLU A 159 -3.41 -22.38 44.34
C GLU A 159 -2.82 -22.82 43.01
N PRO A 160 -2.02 -23.90 42.95
CA PRO A 160 -1.55 -24.44 41.66
C PRO A 160 -2.73 -24.72 40.72
N ALA A 161 -2.62 -24.30 39.49
CA ALA A 161 -3.59 -24.67 38.47
C ALA A 161 -3.31 -26.13 38.02
N GLU A 162 -4.30 -26.98 38.11
CA GLU A 162 -4.27 -28.37 37.61
C GLU A 162 -4.41 -28.40 36.06
#